data_2380a40662aaffeda8f631b560408a1a
#
_entry.id   2380a40662aaffeda8f631b560408a1a
#
_cell.length_a   1.000
_cell.length_b   1.000
_cell.length_c   1.000
_cell.angle_alpha   90.00
_cell.angle_beta   90.00
_cell.angle_gamma   90.00
#
_symmetry.space_group_name_H-M   'P 1'
#
loop_
_entity.id
_entity.type
_entity.pdbx_description
1 polymer ?
#
loop_
_entity_poly.entity_id
_entity_poly.type
_entity_poly.pdbx_seq_one_letter_code
_entity_poly.pdbx_strand_id
1 'polypeptide(L)'
;MKSKLFALIAAMTAMTASTFAGSVQDIPLKDIDGKPCSLKAYAGKVVLVVNVASQCGYTKQYKPLESTYRKYKDQGLVIVGVPSNDFGGQEPGTAADIKTFCSSKFDVTFPLMEKAGVKPGATQHPLYAALTGKDSPFPGDVKWNFGKFLIGRDGKIVARFQSGDEPDSLAVTKAIETALAAK
;
A
#
# COMPACT_ATOMS: atom_id res chain seq x y z
N MET A 1 15.10 -59.95 30.83
CA MET A 1 14.17 -59.17 29.92
C MET A 1 14.46 -57.72 30.11
N LYS A 2 15.12 -57.07 29.14
CA LYS A 2 15.52 -55.64 29.22
C LYS A 2 14.57 -54.80 28.29
N SER A 3 13.67 -54.06 28.92
CA SER A 3 12.74 -53.16 28.23
C SER A 3 13.47 -51.89 27.77
N LYS A 4 13.51 -51.61 26.47
CA LYS A 4 14.07 -50.40 25.90
C LYS A 4 12.93 -49.39 25.75
N LEU A 5 12.99 -48.32 26.56
CA LEU A 5 12.09 -47.18 26.48
C LEU A 5 12.58 -46.25 25.36
N PHE A 6 11.83 -46.16 24.26
CA PHE A 6 12.09 -45.18 23.19
C PHE A 6 11.43 -43.86 23.58
N ALA A 7 12.25 -42.87 23.89
CA ALA A 7 11.78 -41.50 24.07
C ALA A 7 11.62 -40.82 22.71
N LEU A 8 10.39 -40.52 22.34
CA LEU A 8 10.05 -39.75 21.13
C LEU A 8 10.21 -38.25 21.44
N ILE A 9 11.28 -37.65 20.94
CA ILE A 9 11.48 -36.19 21.03
C ILE A 9 10.70 -35.54 19.88
N ALA A 10 9.56 -34.93 20.20
CA ALA A 10 8.82 -34.12 19.26
C ALA A 10 9.55 -32.77 19.12
N ALA A 11 10.20 -32.57 17.99
CA ALA A 11 10.77 -31.26 17.62
C ALA A 11 9.64 -30.30 17.27
N MET A 12 9.27 -29.42 18.21
CA MET A 12 8.44 -28.27 17.94
C MET A 12 9.26 -27.24 17.15
N THR A 13 9.06 -27.19 15.84
CA THR A 13 9.54 -26.07 14.99
C THR A 13 8.74 -24.81 15.34
N ALA A 14 9.34 -23.96 16.16
CA ALA A 14 8.81 -22.63 16.39
C ALA A 14 8.90 -21.83 15.08
N MET A 15 7.78 -21.58 14.46
CA MET A 15 7.67 -20.59 13.38
C MET A 15 7.92 -19.21 14.00
N THR A 16 9.16 -18.72 13.88
CA THR A 16 9.47 -17.34 14.22
C THR A 16 8.80 -16.42 13.22
N ALA A 17 7.74 -15.75 13.65
CA ALA A 17 7.19 -14.62 12.92
C ALA A 17 8.31 -13.57 12.81
N SER A 18 8.85 -13.39 11.62
CA SER A 18 9.87 -12.38 11.33
C SER A 18 9.20 -11.01 11.50
N THR A 19 9.46 -10.35 12.63
CA THR A 19 9.11 -8.94 12.78
C THR A 19 9.99 -8.15 11.82
N PHE A 20 9.40 -7.58 10.79
CA PHE A 20 10.11 -6.72 9.85
C PHE A 20 10.55 -5.46 10.60
N ALA A 21 11.81 -5.44 11.06
CA ALA A 21 12.42 -4.30 11.77
C ALA A 21 12.90 -3.20 10.83
N GLY A 22 12.52 -3.25 9.53
CA GLY A 22 12.92 -2.30 8.49
C GLY A 22 11.90 -1.19 8.27
N SER A 23 12.31 -0.15 7.54
CA SER A 23 11.40 0.90 7.07
C SER A 23 10.36 0.31 6.11
N VAL A 24 9.13 0.82 6.15
CA VAL A 24 8.09 0.49 5.15
C VAL A 24 8.58 0.74 3.71
N GLN A 25 9.57 1.61 3.54
CA GLN A 25 10.18 1.91 2.26
C GLN A 25 11.06 0.78 1.70
N ASP A 26 11.60 -0.10 2.56
CA ASP A 26 12.49 -1.19 2.14
C ASP A 26 11.72 -2.44 1.68
N ILE A 27 10.41 -2.48 1.85
CA ILE A 27 9.59 -3.62 1.48
C ILE A 27 9.62 -3.82 -0.04
N PRO A 28 9.99 -5.03 -0.51
CA PRO A 28 9.99 -5.33 -1.94
C PRO A 28 8.60 -5.20 -2.55
N LEU A 29 8.54 -4.55 -3.70
CA LEU A 29 7.36 -4.37 -4.54
C LEU A 29 7.73 -4.74 -5.97
N LYS A 30 6.72 -4.80 -6.83
CA LYS A 30 6.88 -4.75 -8.28
C LYS A 30 6.00 -3.64 -8.82
N ASP A 31 6.47 -2.94 -9.84
CA ASP A 31 5.64 -2.00 -10.58
C ASP A 31 4.59 -2.76 -11.43
N ILE A 32 3.69 -2.02 -12.07
CA ILE A 32 2.62 -2.60 -12.89
C ILE A 32 3.15 -3.41 -14.08
N ASP A 33 4.40 -3.19 -14.50
CA ASP A 33 5.07 -3.93 -15.57
C ASP A 33 5.87 -5.14 -15.02
N GLY A 34 5.76 -5.44 -13.73
CA GLY A 34 6.40 -6.58 -13.06
C GLY A 34 7.87 -6.35 -12.70
N LYS A 35 8.40 -5.14 -12.85
CA LYS A 35 9.80 -4.82 -12.50
C LYS A 35 9.95 -4.69 -10.99
N PRO A 36 10.98 -5.31 -10.39
CA PRO A 36 11.28 -5.14 -8.97
C PRO A 36 11.52 -3.68 -8.61
N CYS A 37 10.88 -3.23 -7.52
CA CYS A 37 11.03 -1.88 -6.97
C CYS A 37 10.78 -1.89 -5.46
N SER A 38 10.79 -0.74 -4.84
CA SER A 38 10.33 -0.50 -3.47
C SER A 38 10.02 0.99 -3.31
N LEU A 39 9.36 1.36 -2.21
CA LEU A 39 9.13 2.78 -1.90
C LEU A 39 10.44 3.54 -1.62
N LYS A 40 11.56 2.85 -1.42
CA LYS A 40 12.89 3.45 -1.27
C LYS A 40 13.33 4.26 -2.50
N ALA A 41 12.81 3.94 -3.69
CA ALA A 41 13.01 4.76 -4.89
C ALA A 41 12.48 6.20 -4.72
N TYR A 42 11.61 6.42 -3.73
CA TYR A 42 11.02 7.71 -3.38
C TYR A 42 11.53 8.25 -2.03
N ALA A 43 12.70 7.79 -1.55
CA ALA A 43 13.30 8.28 -0.30
C ALA A 43 13.44 9.81 -0.33
N GLY A 44 13.12 10.47 0.80
CA GLY A 44 13.10 11.93 0.90
C GLY A 44 11.89 12.62 0.27
N LYS A 45 10.96 11.84 -0.33
CA LYS A 45 9.67 12.33 -0.82
C LYS A 45 8.53 11.94 0.11
N VAL A 46 7.43 12.67 0.05
CA VAL A 46 6.17 12.29 0.68
C VAL A 46 5.45 11.30 -0.23
N VAL A 47 5.02 10.17 0.29
CA VAL A 47 4.37 9.13 -0.50
C VAL A 47 2.95 8.89 -0.02
N LEU A 48 1.97 8.99 -0.91
CA LEU A 48 0.57 8.59 -0.65
C LEU A 48 0.32 7.23 -1.30
N VAL A 49 0.24 6.18 -0.48
CA VAL A 49 -0.11 4.83 -0.93
C VAL A 49 -1.62 4.67 -0.91
N VAL A 50 -2.20 4.20 -2.02
CA VAL A 50 -3.66 4.04 -2.19
C VAL A 50 -3.96 2.65 -2.76
N ASN A 51 -4.81 1.85 -2.11
CA ASN A 51 -5.32 0.63 -2.73
C ASN A 51 -6.46 0.96 -3.68
N VAL A 52 -6.26 0.67 -4.95
CA VAL A 52 -7.15 1.11 -6.04
C VAL A 52 -7.90 -0.04 -6.69
N ALA A 53 -9.01 0.27 -7.38
CA ALA A 53 -9.79 -0.69 -8.15
C ALA A 53 -10.53 -0.02 -9.29
N SER A 54 -10.67 -0.74 -10.44
CA SER A 54 -11.27 -0.23 -11.67
C SER A 54 -12.81 -0.27 -11.68
N GLN A 55 -13.45 -1.11 -10.85
CA GLN A 55 -14.89 -1.38 -10.86
C GLN A 55 -15.58 -1.06 -9.51
N CYS A 56 -15.13 -0.01 -8.84
CA CYS A 56 -15.61 0.42 -7.54
C CYS A 56 -16.44 1.71 -7.66
N GLY A 57 -17.39 1.93 -6.75
CA GLY A 57 -18.08 3.22 -6.64
C GLY A 57 -17.14 4.41 -6.38
N TYR A 58 -15.97 4.13 -5.79
CA TYR A 58 -14.91 5.13 -5.56
C TYR A 58 -13.91 5.29 -6.71
N THR A 59 -14.03 4.55 -7.82
CA THR A 59 -13.10 4.62 -8.97
C THR A 59 -12.96 6.05 -9.54
N LYS A 60 -14.00 6.87 -9.42
CA LYS A 60 -13.95 8.29 -9.78
C LYS A 60 -12.85 9.08 -9.05
N GLN A 61 -12.35 8.59 -7.90
CA GLN A 61 -11.24 9.20 -7.16
C GLN A 61 -9.89 9.16 -7.91
N TYR A 62 -9.74 8.37 -8.96
CA TYR A 62 -8.56 8.49 -9.82
C TYR A 62 -8.37 9.92 -10.36
N LYS A 63 -9.47 10.62 -10.67
CA LYS A 63 -9.41 12.00 -11.17
C LYS A 63 -8.83 12.98 -10.11
N PRO A 64 -9.37 13.08 -8.88
CA PRO A 64 -8.75 13.92 -7.84
C PRO A 64 -7.39 13.39 -7.37
N LEU A 65 -7.09 12.08 -7.44
CA LEU A 65 -5.73 11.57 -7.18
C LEU A 65 -4.75 12.13 -8.18
N GLU A 66 -5.05 12.06 -9.47
CA GLU A 66 -4.19 12.58 -10.53
C GLU A 66 -4.02 14.11 -10.43
N SER A 67 -5.11 14.85 -10.16
CA SER A 67 -5.01 16.31 -10.00
C SER A 67 -4.15 16.70 -8.78
N THR A 68 -4.30 15.98 -7.65
CA THR A 68 -3.47 16.17 -6.45
C THR A 68 -2.01 15.81 -6.74
N TYR A 69 -1.76 14.72 -7.46
CA TYR A 69 -0.40 14.35 -7.87
C TYR A 69 0.25 15.45 -8.71
N ARG A 70 -0.42 15.92 -9.76
CA ARG A 70 0.09 17.01 -10.62
C ARG A 70 0.35 18.29 -9.85
N LYS A 71 -0.51 18.63 -8.88
CA LYS A 71 -0.34 19.84 -8.05
C LYS A 71 0.91 19.79 -7.17
N TYR A 72 1.23 18.62 -6.60
CA TYR A 72 2.26 18.53 -5.55
C TYR A 72 3.51 17.73 -5.95
N LYS A 73 3.57 17.09 -7.12
CA LYS A 73 4.72 16.25 -7.54
C LYS A 73 6.04 17.00 -7.56
N ASP A 74 6.02 18.24 -8.04
CA ASP A 74 7.23 19.08 -8.13
C ASP A 74 7.67 19.60 -6.75
N GLN A 75 6.79 19.53 -5.75
CA GLN A 75 7.09 19.80 -4.34
C GLN A 75 7.58 18.55 -3.59
N GLY A 76 7.55 17.39 -4.24
CA GLY A 76 8.05 16.13 -3.70
C GLY A 76 6.98 15.13 -3.25
N LEU A 77 5.72 15.28 -3.67
CA LEU A 77 4.70 14.25 -3.50
C LEU A 77 4.85 13.16 -4.56
N VAL A 78 4.74 11.90 -4.15
CA VAL A 78 4.50 10.76 -5.02
C VAL A 78 3.20 10.08 -4.59
N ILE A 79 2.32 9.79 -5.53
CA ILE A 79 1.18 8.89 -5.30
C ILE A 79 1.55 7.51 -5.86
N VAL A 80 1.26 6.46 -5.09
CA VAL A 80 1.49 5.07 -5.47
C VAL A 80 0.16 4.33 -5.42
N GLY A 81 -0.37 3.97 -6.58
CA GLY A 81 -1.57 3.16 -6.70
C GLY A 81 -1.21 1.68 -6.62
N VAL A 82 -1.86 0.95 -5.72
CA VAL A 82 -1.70 -0.50 -5.55
C VAL A 82 -3.03 -1.16 -5.89
N PRO A 83 -3.20 -1.74 -7.07
CA PRO A 83 -4.43 -2.44 -7.45
C PRO A 83 -4.71 -3.61 -6.50
N SER A 84 -5.98 -3.80 -6.10
CA SER A 84 -6.36 -4.91 -5.24
C SER A 84 -7.73 -5.47 -5.59
N ASN A 85 -7.82 -6.80 -5.66
CA ASN A 85 -9.06 -7.52 -5.94
C ASN A 85 -9.78 -8.02 -4.67
N ASP A 86 -9.29 -7.64 -3.48
CA ASP A 86 -9.78 -8.17 -2.20
C ASP A 86 -11.18 -7.66 -1.81
N PHE A 87 -11.62 -6.55 -2.38
CA PHE A 87 -12.86 -5.89 -2.02
C PHE A 87 -13.89 -6.05 -3.13
N GLY A 88 -14.73 -7.06 -2.99
CA GLY A 88 -15.83 -7.35 -3.93
C GLY A 88 -15.38 -7.81 -5.31
N GLY A 89 -14.14 -8.25 -5.49
CA GLY A 89 -13.63 -8.65 -6.80
C GLY A 89 -13.58 -7.51 -7.82
N GLN A 90 -13.43 -6.26 -7.35
CA GLN A 90 -13.57 -5.05 -8.17
C GLN A 90 -12.32 -4.64 -8.95
N GLU A 91 -11.29 -5.49 -8.95
CA GLU A 91 -10.08 -5.32 -9.79
C GLU A 91 -9.74 -6.62 -10.52
N PRO A 92 -10.64 -7.15 -11.38
CA PRO A 92 -10.43 -8.46 -12.01
C PRO A 92 -9.37 -8.45 -13.12
N GLY A 93 -9.10 -7.29 -13.72
CA GLY A 93 -8.23 -7.13 -14.89
C GLY A 93 -6.79 -7.60 -14.69
N THR A 94 -6.09 -7.86 -15.77
CA THR A 94 -4.64 -8.06 -15.80
C THR A 94 -3.90 -6.73 -15.53
N ALA A 95 -2.59 -6.79 -15.31
CA ALA A 95 -1.76 -5.59 -15.17
C ALA A 95 -1.88 -4.65 -16.40
N ALA A 96 -1.91 -5.22 -17.61
CA ALA A 96 -2.08 -4.47 -18.85
C ALA A 96 -3.45 -3.81 -18.95
N ASP A 97 -4.53 -4.51 -18.54
CA ASP A 97 -5.89 -3.96 -18.52
C ASP A 97 -5.99 -2.77 -17.54
N ILE A 98 -5.43 -2.93 -16.33
CA ILE A 98 -5.42 -1.89 -15.29
C ILE A 98 -4.64 -0.66 -15.77
N LYS A 99 -3.44 -0.87 -16.32
CA LYS A 99 -2.60 0.21 -16.84
C LYS A 99 -3.32 0.99 -17.94
N THR A 100 -3.93 0.26 -18.89
CA THR A 100 -4.72 0.86 -19.99
C THR A 100 -5.93 1.62 -19.45
N PHE A 101 -6.68 1.02 -18.52
CA PHE A 101 -7.83 1.66 -17.90
C PHE A 101 -7.44 2.97 -17.21
N CYS A 102 -6.43 2.95 -16.36
CA CYS A 102 -5.98 4.12 -15.60
C CYS A 102 -5.51 5.25 -16.53
N SER A 103 -4.71 4.92 -17.56
CA SER A 103 -4.20 5.93 -18.50
C SER A 103 -5.29 6.48 -19.42
N SER A 104 -6.14 5.61 -20.00
CA SER A 104 -7.12 6.04 -21.01
C SER A 104 -8.36 6.71 -20.42
N LYS A 105 -8.78 6.35 -19.21
CA LYS A 105 -10.01 6.85 -18.57
C LYS A 105 -9.75 8.02 -17.63
N PHE A 106 -8.59 8.09 -16.99
CA PHE A 106 -8.30 9.05 -15.94
C PHE A 106 -6.99 9.80 -16.14
N ASP A 107 -6.28 9.52 -17.24
CA ASP A 107 -4.99 10.15 -17.57
C ASP A 107 -3.97 10.05 -16.42
N VAL A 108 -4.00 8.89 -15.71
CA VAL A 108 -3.13 8.60 -14.56
C VAL A 108 -1.68 8.59 -15.00
N THR A 109 -0.86 9.42 -14.33
CA THR A 109 0.58 9.52 -14.55
C THR A 109 1.40 9.13 -13.32
N PHE A 110 0.77 8.95 -12.16
CA PHE A 110 1.46 8.45 -10.97
C PHE A 110 1.76 6.95 -11.06
N PRO A 111 2.80 6.47 -10.34
CA PRO A 111 3.18 5.07 -10.32
C PRO A 111 2.06 4.12 -9.91
N LEU A 112 1.92 3.04 -10.67
CA LEU A 112 1.06 1.90 -10.34
C LEU A 112 1.94 0.69 -10.03
N MET A 113 1.57 -0.08 -9.01
CA MET A 113 2.22 -1.32 -8.60
C MET A 113 1.49 -2.53 -9.16
N GLU A 114 2.14 -3.70 -9.11
CA GLU A 114 1.48 -4.98 -9.35
C GLU A 114 0.31 -5.16 -8.36
N LYS A 115 -0.71 -5.91 -8.78
CA LYS A 115 -1.87 -6.22 -7.94
C LYS A 115 -1.43 -6.94 -6.66
N ALA A 116 -1.92 -6.47 -5.51
CA ALA A 116 -1.50 -6.98 -4.21
C ALA A 116 -2.69 -7.27 -3.27
N GLY A 117 -2.51 -8.25 -2.40
CA GLY A 117 -3.42 -8.50 -1.29
C GLY A 117 -3.32 -7.41 -0.23
N VAL A 118 -4.45 -6.88 0.19
CA VAL A 118 -4.58 -5.79 1.17
C VAL A 118 -5.17 -6.30 2.49
N LYS A 119 -6.15 -7.22 2.41
CA LYS A 119 -6.79 -7.81 3.59
C LYS A 119 -5.82 -8.72 4.36
N PRO A 120 -5.93 -8.77 5.70
CA PRO A 120 -5.20 -9.75 6.50
C PRO A 120 -5.45 -11.17 6.00
N GLY A 121 -4.39 -11.99 6.00
CA GLY A 121 -4.44 -13.38 5.58
C GLY A 121 -3.18 -13.82 4.84
N ALA A 122 -3.20 -15.03 4.31
CA ALA A 122 -2.03 -15.65 3.66
C ALA A 122 -1.56 -14.92 2.39
N THR A 123 -2.44 -14.14 1.77
CA THR A 123 -2.13 -13.36 0.54
C THR A 123 -1.84 -11.88 0.82
N GLN A 124 -1.89 -11.43 2.08
CA GLN A 124 -1.61 -10.05 2.41
C GLN A 124 -0.17 -9.69 2.04
N HIS A 125 -0.02 -8.63 1.24
CA HIS A 125 1.30 -8.13 0.89
C HIS A 125 2.01 -7.52 2.11
N PRO A 126 3.33 -7.75 2.30
CA PRO A 126 4.09 -7.21 3.43
C PRO A 126 3.96 -5.69 3.62
N LEU A 127 3.78 -4.93 2.54
CA LEU A 127 3.49 -3.49 2.61
C LEU A 127 2.24 -3.23 3.45
N TYR A 128 1.13 -3.92 3.16
CA TYR A 128 -0.11 -3.71 3.91
C TYR A 128 -0.05 -4.32 5.31
N ALA A 129 0.70 -5.41 5.52
CA ALA A 129 0.98 -5.92 6.85
C ALA A 129 1.72 -4.88 7.72
N ALA A 130 2.68 -4.15 7.15
CA ALA A 130 3.38 -3.08 7.85
C ALA A 130 2.50 -1.84 8.06
N LEU A 131 1.68 -1.45 7.06
CA LEU A 131 0.81 -0.27 7.14
C LEU A 131 -0.34 -0.44 8.14
N THR A 132 -0.83 -1.67 8.35
CA THR A 132 -2.05 -1.96 9.12
C THR A 132 -1.80 -2.78 10.39
N GLY A 133 -0.61 -3.33 10.55
CA GLY A 133 -0.24 -4.19 11.67
C GLY A 133 -0.25 -3.47 13.02
N LYS A 134 -0.14 -4.24 14.09
CA LYS A 134 -0.19 -3.73 15.48
C LYS A 134 0.89 -2.68 15.79
N ASP A 135 2.02 -2.75 15.11
CA ASP A 135 3.15 -1.85 15.31
C ASP A 135 3.07 -0.58 14.41
N SER A 136 2.04 -0.50 13.56
CA SER A 136 1.75 0.71 12.78
C SER A 136 1.21 1.82 13.68
N PRO A 137 1.54 3.11 13.44
CA PRO A 137 0.91 4.21 14.14
C PRO A 137 -0.59 4.35 13.82
N PHE A 138 -1.06 3.67 12.76
CA PHE A 138 -2.47 3.64 12.35
C PHE A 138 -2.95 2.19 12.13
N PRO A 139 -2.97 1.35 13.18
CA PRO A 139 -3.27 -0.07 13.07
C PRO A 139 -4.72 -0.34 12.66
N GLY A 140 -4.96 -1.57 12.23
CA GLY A 140 -6.28 -2.07 11.86
C GLY A 140 -6.48 -2.16 10.35
N ASP A 141 -7.39 -3.06 9.95
CA ASP A 141 -7.61 -3.45 8.55
C ASP A 141 -8.05 -2.30 7.65
N VAL A 142 -7.63 -2.32 6.41
CA VAL A 142 -8.26 -1.52 5.34
C VAL A 142 -9.67 -2.03 5.14
N LYS A 143 -10.66 -1.13 5.16
CA LYS A 143 -12.07 -1.53 5.13
C LYS A 143 -12.62 -1.68 3.72
N TRP A 144 -12.08 -0.94 2.74
CA TRP A 144 -12.55 -0.97 1.35
C TRP A 144 -11.49 -0.45 0.38
N ASN A 145 -11.79 -0.48 -0.92
CA ASN A 145 -10.94 0.17 -1.94
C ASN A 145 -10.78 1.67 -1.67
N PHE A 146 -9.69 2.24 -2.13
CA PHE A 146 -9.32 3.66 -1.98
C PHE A 146 -9.02 4.08 -0.53
N GLY A 147 -8.63 3.17 0.36
CA GLY A 147 -7.95 3.50 1.60
C GLY A 147 -6.56 4.10 1.32
N LYS A 148 -6.12 5.05 2.12
CA LYS A 148 -4.90 5.82 1.86
C LYS A 148 -4.00 5.86 3.07
N PHE A 149 -2.70 5.77 2.85
CA PHE A 149 -1.66 5.95 3.87
C PHE A 149 -0.65 6.98 3.39
N LEU A 150 -0.42 8.01 4.20
CA LEU A 150 0.58 9.04 3.92
C LEU A 150 1.87 8.71 4.66
N ILE A 151 2.98 8.68 3.92
CA ILE A 151 4.32 8.40 4.42
C ILE A 151 5.14 9.68 4.26
N GLY A 152 5.75 10.14 5.35
CA GLY A 152 6.60 11.31 5.37
C GLY A 152 7.94 11.11 4.67
N ARG A 153 8.72 12.18 4.54
CA ARG A 153 10.05 12.17 3.91
C ARG A 153 11.03 11.24 4.63
N ASP A 154 10.85 11.06 5.93
CA ASP A 154 11.64 10.16 6.78
C ASP A 154 11.20 8.68 6.72
N GLY A 155 10.21 8.36 5.87
CA GLY A 155 9.68 7.02 5.71
C GLY A 155 8.69 6.57 6.78
N LYS A 156 8.31 7.45 7.73
CA LYS A 156 7.30 7.14 8.72
C LYS A 156 5.89 7.36 8.21
N ILE A 157 4.95 6.52 8.64
CA ILE A 157 3.53 6.69 8.34
C ILE A 157 3.01 7.85 9.20
N VAL A 158 2.51 8.91 8.57
CA VAL A 158 2.10 10.16 9.25
C VAL A 158 0.61 10.40 9.23
N ALA A 159 -0.14 9.75 8.33
CA ALA A 159 -1.60 9.81 8.31
C ALA A 159 -2.21 8.58 7.62
N ARG A 160 -3.49 8.33 7.91
CA ARG A 160 -4.32 7.33 7.26
C ARG A 160 -5.68 7.92 6.97
N PHE A 161 -6.23 7.62 5.77
CA PHE A 161 -7.55 8.09 5.34
C PHE A 161 -8.40 6.91 4.87
N GLN A 162 -9.69 7.02 5.08
CA GLN A 162 -10.66 6.03 4.66
C GLN A 162 -11.01 6.17 3.17
N SER A 163 -11.76 5.20 2.65
CA SER A 163 -12.19 5.17 1.24
C SER A 163 -12.97 6.41 0.82
N GLY A 164 -13.80 6.95 1.73
CA GLY A 164 -14.63 8.14 1.47
C GLY A 164 -13.90 9.47 1.55
N ASP A 165 -12.66 9.50 2.08
CA ASP A 165 -11.89 10.73 2.16
C ASP A 165 -11.35 11.08 0.77
N GLU A 166 -11.95 12.08 0.12
CA GLU A 166 -11.56 12.50 -1.23
C GLU A 166 -10.11 13.04 -1.22
N PRO A 167 -9.29 12.67 -2.24
CA PRO A 167 -7.88 13.06 -2.31
C PRO A 167 -7.60 14.56 -2.31
N ASP A 168 -8.54 15.34 -2.82
CA ASP A 168 -8.49 16.81 -2.89
C ASP A 168 -9.22 17.51 -1.74
N SER A 169 -9.76 16.75 -0.77
CA SER A 169 -10.38 17.32 0.42
C SER A 169 -9.39 18.12 1.26
N LEU A 170 -9.90 19.08 2.03
CA LEU A 170 -9.06 19.89 2.92
C LEU A 170 -8.26 19.04 3.92
N ALA A 171 -8.85 17.96 4.42
CA ALA A 171 -8.18 17.07 5.38
C ALA A 171 -6.96 16.38 4.75
N VAL A 172 -7.12 15.83 3.55
CA VAL A 172 -6.05 15.12 2.84
C VAL A 172 -4.97 16.10 2.35
N THR A 173 -5.36 17.21 1.72
CA THR A 173 -4.41 18.19 1.18
C THR A 173 -3.62 18.87 2.30
N LYS A 174 -4.23 19.23 3.43
CA LYS A 174 -3.53 19.79 4.59
C LYS A 174 -2.50 18.81 5.17
N ALA A 175 -2.83 17.53 5.26
CA ALA A 175 -1.87 16.52 5.72
C ALA A 175 -0.69 16.38 4.75
N ILE A 176 -0.95 16.37 3.43
CA ILE A 176 0.09 16.36 2.40
C ILE A 176 0.99 17.60 2.52
N GLU A 177 0.42 18.78 2.61
CA GLU A 177 1.16 20.05 2.73
C GLU A 177 2.02 20.07 4.01
N THR A 178 1.47 19.60 5.14
CA THR A 178 2.21 19.46 6.40
C THR A 178 3.41 18.50 6.23
N ALA A 179 3.20 17.35 5.60
CA ALA A 179 4.28 16.38 5.36
C ALA A 179 5.33 16.91 4.37
N LEU A 180 4.91 17.68 3.35
CA LEU A 180 5.82 18.33 2.40
C LEU A 180 6.68 19.41 3.04
N ALA A 181 6.14 20.14 4.02
CA ALA A 181 6.86 21.19 4.76
C ALA A 181 7.84 20.63 5.81
N ALA A 182 7.65 19.38 6.26
CA ALA A 182 8.57 18.73 7.20
C ALA A 182 9.94 18.50 6.54
N LYS A 183 11.02 18.79 7.33
CA LYS A 183 12.42 18.64 6.89
C LYS A 183 12.93 17.24 7.20
#